data_4935a967a4ae6f54dadbbd4f3f7428de
#
_entry.id   4935a967a4ae6f54dadbbd4f3f7428de
#
_cell.length_a   1.000
_cell.length_b   1.000
_cell.length_c   1.000
_cell.angle_alpha   90.00
_cell.angle_beta   90.00
_cell.angle_gamma   90.00
#
_symmetry.space_group_name_H-M   'P 1'
#
loop_
_entity.id
_entity.type
_entity.pdbx_description
1 polymer ?
#
loop_
_entity_poly.entity_id
_entity_poly.type
_entity_poly.pdbx_seq_one_letter_code
_entity_poly.pdbx_strand_id
1 'polypeptide(L)'
;MVAFSIFWFSIYRYGIFYAITFLLGYLWLAWLGKQAFIAPYPRVKKNLTENLEDLILVIALWVILWGRGGHVLIYGNGYYFTHLSEIFKVREGGMSFIWGIIGVVIAITIFSRFQKLKKSDFLLLFDMILIFVPLWILLWRCGNFLNQELYGIPISELPSQLAQLFQNLGLTHVYAKVDPLPRVNTNFLSMLLEWAMLFIIQLLTLRIYLKTKKIKIWILSTNFLLYYSIIRFLLEYLRADSQLEFIWFFTKSQWFFILFILTAIVIKLFLRTQKEKNLN
;
A
#
# COMPACT_ATOMS: atom_id res chain seq x y z
N MET A 1 0.36 13.46 -15.08
CA MET A 1 -0.32 14.67 -15.56
C MET A 1 -0.16 15.79 -14.57
N VAL A 2 0.08 16.99 -15.09
CA VAL A 2 0.10 18.22 -14.30
C VAL A 2 -1.32 18.51 -13.81
N ALA A 3 -1.47 18.86 -12.52
CA ALA A 3 -2.74 19.28 -11.94
C ALA A 3 -2.94 20.79 -12.21
N PHE A 4 -1.93 21.58 -11.90
CA PHE A 4 -1.84 23.01 -12.18
C PHE A 4 -0.38 23.46 -12.09
N SER A 5 -0.07 24.67 -12.57
CA SER A 5 1.27 25.25 -12.48
C SER A 5 1.21 26.57 -11.72
N ILE A 6 2.20 26.80 -10.86
CA ILE A 6 2.43 28.07 -10.16
C ILE A 6 3.74 28.61 -10.69
N PHE A 7 3.69 29.74 -11.46
CA PHE A 7 4.82 30.24 -12.24
C PHE A 7 5.37 29.14 -13.16
N TRP A 8 6.67 28.81 -13.04
CA TRP A 8 7.34 27.73 -13.78
C TRP A 8 7.29 26.37 -13.07
N PHE A 9 6.66 26.25 -11.90
CA PHE A 9 6.61 25.01 -11.12
C PHE A 9 5.31 24.26 -11.39
N SER A 10 5.41 23.09 -12.04
CA SER A 10 4.26 22.22 -12.31
C SER A 10 4.02 21.28 -11.15
N ILE A 11 2.79 21.31 -10.63
CA ILE A 11 2.32 20.40 -9.59
C ILE A 11 1.58 19.24 -10.25
N TYR A 12 2.10 18.05 -10.06
CA TYR A 12 1.54 16.84 -10.61
C TYR A 12 0.44 16.28 -9.70
N ARG A 13 -0.60 15.67 -10.30
CA ARG A 13 -1.74 15.11 -9.56
C ARG A 13 -1.30 14.13 -8.48
N TYR A 14 -0.36 13.25 -8.76
CA TYR A 14 0.20 12.34 -7.77
C TYR A 14 0.84 13.04 -6.57
N GLY A 15 1.54 14.15 -6.81
CA GLY A 15 2.17 14.93 -5.74
C GLY A 15 1.15 15.45 -4.72
N ILE A 16 -0.04 15.84 -5.16
CA ILE A 16 -1.13 16.26 -4.28
C ILE A 16 -1.62 15.11 -3.42
N PHE A 17 -1.88 13.93 -4.03
CA PHE A 17 -2.31 12.74 -3.28
C PHE A 17 -1.26 12.28 -2.28
N TYR A 18 0.03 12.33 -2.63
CA TYR A 18 1.11 12.04 -1.69
C TYR A 18 1.11 13.02 -0.51
N ALA A 19 1.03 14.33 -0.77
CA ALA A 19 1.03 15.34 0.29
C ALA A 19 -0.16 15.13 1.24
N ILE A 20 -1.36 14.89 0.71
CA ILE A 20 -2.56 14.58 1.51
C ILE A 20 -2.33 13.30 2.33
N THR A 21 -1.77 12.27 1.71
CA THR A 21 -1.50 10.99 2.39
C THR A 21 -0.57 11.16 3.57
N PHE A 22 0.56 11.87 3.39
CA PHE A 22 1.51 12.10 4.47
C PHE A 22 0.91 12.96 5.58
N LEU A 23 0.14 13.98 5.25
CA LEU A 23 -0.54 14.82 6.25
C LEU A 23 -1.56 14.00 7.06
N LEU A 24 -2.43 13.25 6.40
CA LEU A 24 -3.42 12.42 7.08
C LEU A 24 -2.77 11.31 7.90
N GLY A 25 -1.68 10.70 7.39
CA GLY A 25 -0.89 9.70 8.11
C GLY A 25 -0.25 10.27 9.37
N TYR A 26 0.32 11.47 9.28
CA TYR A 26 0.87 12.20 10.43
C TYR A 26 -0.21 12.43 11.51
N LEU A 27 -1.35 13.01 11.13
CA LEU A 27 -2.46 13.30 12.06
C LEU A 27 -2.99 12.03 12.71
N TRP A 28 -3.12 10.95 11.92
CA TRP A 28 -3.56 9.66 12.40
C TRP A 28 -2.62 9.03 13.42
N LEU A 29 -1.33 8.98 13.13
CA LEU A 29 -0.31 8.43 14.01
C LEU A 29 -0.15 9.27 15.28
N ALA A 30 -0.20 10.60 15.18
CA ALA A 30 -0.21 11.50 16.32
C ALA A 30 -1.42 11.25 17.24
N TRP A 31 -2.59 11.03 16.65
CA TRP A 31 -3.80 10.68 17.40
C TRP A 31 -3.66 9.31 18.09
N LEU A 32 -3.14 8.29 17.39
CA LEU A 32 -2.90 6.96 17.96
C LEU A 32 -1.92 7.01 19.15
N GLY A 33 -0.86 7.81 19.05
CA GLY A 33 0.13 7.97 20.12
C GLY A 33 -0.46 8.49 21.44
N LYS A 34 -1.61 9.16 21.39
CA LYS A 34 -2.33 9.69 22.56
C LYS A 34 -3.31 8.67 23.17
N GLN A 35 -3.54 7.52 22.55
CA GLN A 35 -4.54 6.56 23.00
C GLN A 35 -4.07 5.75 24.23
N ALA A 36 -5.01 5.41 25.10
CA ALA A 36 -4.74 4.71 26.35
C ALA A 36 -4.11 3.31 26.16
N PHE A 37 -4.41 2.61 25.06
CA PHE A 37 -3.84 1.30 24.76
C PHE A 37 -2.35 1.36 24.37
N ILE A 38 -1.82 2.54 24.00
CA ILE A 38 -0.40 2.77 23.73
C ILE A 38 0.38 3.07 25.02
N ALA A 39 -0.29 3.52 26.10
CA ALA A 39 0.37 3.90 27.36
C ALA A 39 1.34 2.83 27.91
N PRO A 40 1.07 1.52 27.85
CA PRO A 40 1.98 0.48 28.30
C PRO A 40 3.28 0.38 27.48
N TYR A 41 3.39 1.08 26.35
CA TYR A 41 4.51 1.06 25.41
C TYR A 41 5.17 2.45 25.30
N PRO A 42 5.89 2.91 26.33
CA PRO A 42 6.36 4.31 26.43
C PRO A 42 7.29 4.71 25.28
N ARG A 43 8.09 3.78 24.75
CA ARG A 43 8.94 4.05 23.59
C ARG A 43 8.15 4.25 22.32
N VAL A 44 7.11 3.44 22.08
CA VAL A 44 6.22 3.61 20.92
C VAL A 44 5.44 4.91 21.05
N LYS A 45 4.90 5.20 22.23
CA LYS A 45 4.23 6.46 22.52
C LYS A 45 5.13 7.65 22.18
N LYS A 46 6.37 7.67 22.68
CA LYS A 46 7.35 8.72 22.40
C LYS A 46 7.58 8.91 20.90
N ASN A 47 7.74 7.83 20.15
CA ASN A 47 7.95 7.91 18.71
C ASN A 47 6.72 8.37 17.92
N LEU A 48 5.50 8.17 18.44
CA LEU A 48 4.26 8.65 17.83
C LEU A 48 3.87 10.07 18.27
N THR A 49 4.55 10.67 19.27
CA THR A 49 4.24 12.01 19.77
C THR A 49 5.38 13.01 19.65
N GLU A 50 6.62 12.58 19.89
CA GLU A 50 7.79 13.47 19.93
C GLU A 50 8.70 13.30 18.70
N ASN A 51 8.83 12.08 18.15
CA ASN A 51 9.73 11.76 17.04
C ASN A 51 8.94 11.39 15.75
N LEU A 52 7.69 11.79 15.67
CA LEU A 52 6.82 11.38 14.56
C LEU A 52 7.26 12.00 13.23
N GLU A 53 7.76 13.22 13.26
CA GLU A 53 8.26 13.92 12.07
C GLU A 53 9.46 13.19 11.48
N ASP A 54 10.41 12.77 12.31
CA ASP A 54 11.56 11.97 11.88
C ASP A 54 11.13 10.63 11.28
N LEU A 55 10.15 9.95 11.90
CA LEU A 55 9.60 8.70 11.40
C LEU A 55 8.99 8.88 10.01
N ILE A 56 8.14 9.90 9.84
CA ILE A 56 7.48 10.19 8.56
C ILE A 56 8.51 10.57 7.49
N LEU A 57 9.50 11.40 7.84
CA LEU A 57 10.56 11.79 6.91
C LEU A 57 11.37 10.58 6.45
N VAL A 58 11.78 9.70 7.37
CA VAL A 58 12.52 8.48 7.03
C VAL A 58 11.68 7.57 6.14
N ILE A 59 10.40 7.38 6.45
CA ILE A 59 9.49 6.59 5.59
C ILE A 59 9.40 7.21 4.19
N ALA A 60 9.17 8.51 4.08
CA ALA A 60 9.04 9.20 2.80
C ALA A 60 10.29 9.05 1.92
N LEU A 61 11.47 9.27 2.51
CA LEU A 61 12.74 9.12 1.80
C LEU A 61 12.95 7.68 1.29
N TRP A 62 12.72 6.69 2.14
CA TRP A 62 12.95 5.29 1.76
C TRP A 62 11.90 4.77 0.77
N VAL A 63 10.64 5.23 0.85
CA VAL A 63 9.62 4.92 -0.17
C VAL A 63 10.02 5.43 -1.54
N ILE A 64 10.52 6.67 -1.61
CA ILE A 64 10.98 7.27 -2.87
C ILE A 64 12.21 6.52 -3.40
N LEU A 65 13.22 6.31 -2.57
CA LEU A 65 14.46 5.64 -2.97
C LEU A 65 14.22 4.23 -3.48
N TRP A 66 13.47 3.42 -2.72
CA TRP A 66 13.21 2.03 -3.11
C TRP A 66 12.16 1.92 -4.21
N GLY A 67 11.12 2.73 -4.16
CA GLY A 67 10.11 2.76 -5.23
C GLY A 67 10.73 3.10 -6.59
N ARG A 68 11.61 4.09 -6.64
CA ARG A 68 12.35 4.45 -7.85
C ARG A 68 13.43 3.43 -8.20
N GLY A 69 14.25 3.04 -7.23
CA GLY A 69 15.30 2.03 -7.43
C GLY A 69 14.75 0.71 -7.95
N GLY A 70 13.67 0.22 -7.38
CA GLY A 70 13.01 -1.00 -7.83
C GLY A 70 12.42 -0.87 -9.25
N HIS A 71 11.86 0.30 -9.59
CA HIS A 71 11.42 0.55 -10.96
C HIS A 71 12.60 0.52 -11.94
N VAL A 72 13.67 1.23 -11.64
CA VAL A 72 14.89 1.31 -12.46
C VAL A 72 15.49 -0.07 -12.70
N LEU A 73 15.62 -0.88 -11.64
CA LEU A 73 16.31 -2.18 -11.71
C LEU A 73 15.46 -3.30 -12.33
N ILE A 74 14.15 -3.31 -12.05
CA ILE A 74 13.29 -4.45 -12.42
C ILE A 74 12.44 -4.18 -13.65
N TYR A 75 11.94 -2.94 -13.81
CA TYR A 75 11.03 -2.57 -14.89
C TYR A 75 11.69 -1.71 -15.98
N GLY A 76 12.90 -1.24 -15.74
CA GLY A 76 13.61 -0.35 -16.67
C GLY A 76 14.25 -1.02 -17.88
N ASN A 77 14.27 -2.37 -17.95
CA ASN A 77 14.81 -3.16 -19.06
C ASN A 77 16.18 -2.65 -19.58
N GLY A 78 17.05 -2.18 -18.69
CA GLY A 78 18.37 -1.67 -19.04
C GLY A 78 18.43 -0.22 -19.51
N TYR A 79 17.30 0.43 -19.80
CA TYR A 79 17.23 1.81 -20.28
C TYR A 79 18.00 2.81 -19.40
N TYR A 80 17.82 2.69 -18.09
CA TYR A 80 18.43 3.62 -17.14
C TYR A 80 19.94 3.48 -17.00
N PHE A 81 20.53 2.36 -17.42
CA PHE A 81 22.00 2.20 -17.40
C PHE A 81 22.69 3.05 -18.48
N THR A 82 21.96 3.37 -19.55
CA THR A 82 22.44 4.26 -20.62
C THR A 82 21.96 5.70 -20.46
N HIS A 83 20.97 5.94 -19.59
CA HIS A 83 20.35 7.25 -19.36
C HIS A 83 20.34 7.59 -17.86
N LEU A 84 21.51 7.71 -17.24
CA LEU A 84 21.66 7.86 -15.78
C LEU A 84 20.94 9.09 -15.20
N SER A 85 20.84 10.19 -15.93
CA SER A 85 20.11 11.38 -15.51
C SER A 85 18.60 11.11 -15.31
N GLU A 86 18.04 10.18 -16.08
CA GLU A 86 16.63 9.82 -15.99
C GLU A 86 16.27 9.13 -14.67
N ILE A 87 17.24 8.53 -13.98
CA ILE A 87 17.04 7.89 -12.66
C ILE A 87 16.48 8.90 -11.65
N PHE A 88 16.89 10.15 -11.71
CA PHE A 88 16.50 11.20 -10.78
C PHE A 88 15.18 11.90 -11.14
N LYS A 89 14.60 11.62 -12.30
CA LYS A 89 13.36 12.22 -12.76
C LYS A 89 12.11 11.55 -12.15
N VAL A 90 12.05 11.50 -10.83
CA VAL A 90 10.93 10.88 -10.07
C VAL A 90 9.59 11.53 -10.41
N ARG A 91 9.57 12.81 -10.82
CA ARG A 91 8.36 13.56 -11.16
C ARG A 91 7.66 13.05 -12.42
N GLU A 92 8.39 12.43 -13.34
CA GLU A 92 7.86 11.92 -14.60
C GLU A 92 7.19 10.54 -14.47
N GLY A 93 7.19 9.98 -13.24
CA GLY A 93 6.64 8.66 -12.95
C GLY A 93 7.72 7.60 -12.80
N GLY A 94 7.37 6.32 -13.02
CA GLY A 94 8.32 5.22 -12.88
C GLY A 94 8.66 4.91 -11.42
N MET A 95 7.63 4.63 -10.63
CA MET A 95 7.72 4.19 -9.23
C MET A 95 7.07 2.82 -9.08
N SER A 96 7.78 1.88 -8.46
CA SER A 96 7.22 0.57 -8.15
C SER A 96 6.58 0.54 -6.77
N PHE A 97 5.29 0.20 -6.71
CA PHE A 97 4.54 0.10 -5.46
C PHE A 97 5.11 -1.01 -4.54
N ILE A 98 5.42 -2.18 -5.10
CA ILE A 98 5.96 -3.32 -4.32
C ILE A 98 7.29 -2.94 -3.68
N TRP A 99 8.17 -2.30 -4.43
CA TRP A 99 9.45 -1.82 -3.92
C TRP A 99 9.28 -0.66 -2.93
N GLY A 100 8.27 0.16 -3.10
CA GLY A 100 7.87 1.16 -2.10
C GLY A 100 7.50 0.53 -0.76
N ILE A 101 6.74 -0.58 -0.75
CA ILE A 101 6.43 -1.34 0.49
C ILE A 101 7.71 -1.86 1.16
N ILE A 102 8.65 -2.41 0.38
CA ILE A 102 9.95 -2.85 0.90
C ILE A 102 10.68 -1.67 1.51
N GLY A 103 10.65 -0.50 0.87
CA GLY A 103 11.19 0.75 1.40
C GLY A 103 10.60 1.13 2.77
N VAL A 104 9.28 1.01 2.95
CA VAL A 104 8.62 1.24 4.25
C VAL A 104 9.15 0.29 5.32
N VAL A 105 9.26 -1.01 5.02
CA VAL A 105 9.77 -2.00 5.98
C VAL A 105 11.21 -1.68 6.40
N ILE A 106 12.06 -1.33 5.44
CA ILE A 106 13.44 -0.94 5.69
C ILE A 106 13.50 0.34 6.52
N ALA A 107 12.70 1.37 6.16
CA ALA A 107 12.62 2.64 6.88
C ALA A 107 12.29 2.44 8.37
N ILE A 108 11.23 1.69 8.65
CA ILE A 108 10.79 1.40 10.02
C ILE A 108 11.86 0.58 10.76
N THR A 109 12.53 -0.34 10.08
CA THR A 109 13.59 -1.15 10.67
C THR A 109 14.80 -0.29 11.06
N ILE A 110 15.25 0.57 10.16
CA ILE A 110 16.36 1.50 10.41
C ILE A 110 16.00 2.46 11.53
N PHE A 111 14.85 3.13 11.46
CA PHE A 111 14.35 4.04 12.48
C PHE A 111 14.30 3.36 13.85
N SER A 112 13.75 2.15 13.92
CA SER A 112 13.63 1.39 15.16
C SER A 112 14.98 1.04 15.78
N ARG A 113 15.99 0.78 14.95
CA ARG A 113 17.36 0.54 15.42
C ARG A 113 17.99 1.79 16.01
N PHE A 114 17.84 2.94 15.35
CA PHE A 114 18.31 4.23 15.87
C PHE A 114 17.61 4.61 17.18
N GLN A 115 16.31 4.36 17.29
CA GLN A 115 15.53 4.60 18.52
C GLN A 115 15.70 3.50 19.57
N LYS A 116 16.55 2.49 19.32
CA LYS A 116 16.80 1.34 20.21
C LYS A 116 15.51 0.67 20.70
N LEU A 117 14.53 0.50 19.79
CA LEU A 117 13.26 -0.16 20.10
C LEU A 117 13.47 -1.65 20.36
N LYS A 118 12.72 -2.20 21.32
CA LYS A 118 12.62 -3.65 21.51
C LYS A 118 11.82 -4.25 20.35
N LYS A 119 11.95 -5.56 20.13
CA LYS A 119 11.20 -6.29 19.08
C LYS A 119 9.70 -6.05 19.19
N SER A 120 9.12 -6.10 20.38
CA SER A 120 7.69 -5.82 20.60
C SER A 120 7.29 -4.41 20.21
N ASP A 121 8.12 -3.41 20.52
CA ASP A 121 7.86 -2.01 20.20
C ASP A 121 7.93 -1.76 18.69
N PHE A 122 8.92 -2.36 18.00
CA PHE A 122 9.05 -2.35 16.55
C PHE A 122 7.78 -2.91 15.89
N LEU A 123 7.33 -4.08 16.35
CA LEU A 123 6.18 -4.77 15.79
C LEU A 123 4.87 -4.00 16.00
N LEU A 124 4.75 -3.36 17.17
CA LEU A 124 3.60 -2.52 17.48
C LEU A 124 3.61 -1.24 16.63
N LEU A 125 4.77 -0.60 16.46
CA LEU A 125 4.90 0.57 15.60
C LEU A 125 4.49 0.25 14.16
N PHE A 126 4.90 -0.92 13.67
CA PHE A 126 4.53 -1.41 12.35
C PHE A 126 3.01 -1.62 12.22
N ASP A 127 2.38 -2.26 13.22
CA ASP A 127 0.92 -2.43 13.27
C ASP A 127 0.19 -1.08 13.24
N MET A 128 0.68 -0.07 13.97
CA MET A 128 0.05 1.26 14.01
C MET A 128 0.10 1.98 12.66
N ILE A 129 1.21 1.86 11.94
CA ILE A 129 1.35 2.42 10.60
C ILE A 129 0.40 1.73 9.62
N LEU A 130 0.28 0.41 9.70
CA LEU A 130 -0.57 -0.37 8.79
C LEU A 130 -2.08 -0.10 8.94
N ILE A 131 -2.54 0.45 10.05
CA ILE A 131 -3.94 0.87 10.18
C ILE A 131 -4.29 1.94 9.13
N PHE A 132 -3.35 2.80 8.78
CA PHE A 132 -3.54 3.89 7.84
C PHE A 132 -3.37 3.47 6.37
N VAL A 133 -2.64 2.41 6.09
CA VAL A 133 -2.27 2.00 4.71
C VAL A 133 -3.48 1.80 3.77
N PRO A 134 -4.64 1.25 4.19
CA PRO A 134 -5.80 1.16 3.31
C PRO A 134 -6.29 2.53 2.80
N LEU A 135 -6.25 3.57 3.65
CA LEU A 135 -6.60 4.93 3.22
C LEU A 135 -5.58 5.49 2.22
N TRP A 136 -4.31 5.18 2.40
CA TRP A 136 -3.27 5.51 1.42
C TRP A 136 -3.54 4.84 0.07
N ILE A 137 -3.92 3.55 0.06
CA ILE A 137 -4.27 2.83 -1.16
C ILE A 137 -5.43 3.53 -1.89
N LEU A 138 -6.46 3.98 -1.17
CA LEU A 138 -7.56 4.74 -1.76
C LEU A 138 -7.06 5.96 -2.52
N LEU A 139 -6.27 6.82 -1.87
CA LEU A 139 -5.76 8.07 -2.46
C LEU A 139 -4.87 7.78 -3.69
N TRP A 140 -4.06 6.73 -3.60
CA TRP A 140 -3.26 6.27 -4.74
C TRP A 140 -4.13 5.83 -5.92
N ARG A 141 -5.20 5.07 -5.67
CA ARG A 141 -6.13 4.60 -6.71
C ARG A 141 -6.90 5.75 -7.35
N CYS A 142 -7.25 6.78 -6.58
CA CYS A 142 -7.80 8.01 -7.14
C CYS A 142 -6.81 8.66 -8.14
N GLY A 143 -5.53 8.71 -7.80
CA GLY A 143 -4.49 9.21 -8.70
C GLY A 143 -4.39 8.41 -9.99
N ASN A 144 -4.35 7.08 -9.90
CA ASN A 144 -4.31 6.18 -11.06
C ASN A 144 -5.55 6.35 -11.96
N PHE A 145 -6.73 6.42 -11.37
CA PHE A 145 -7.97 6.63 -12.10
C PHE A 145 -7.97 7.96 -12.87
N LEU A 146 -7.60 9.05 -12.21
CA LEU A 146 -7.52 10.37 -12.85
C LEU A 146 -6.45 10.44 -13.95
N ASN A 147 -5.40 9.65 -13.85
CA ASN A 147 -4.37 9.54 -14.88
C ASN A 147 -4.72 8.54 -16.00
N GLN A 148 -5.81 7.79 -15.82
CA GLN A 148 -6.24 6.72 -16.73
C GLN A 148 -5.20 5.59 -16.86
N GLU A 149 -4.64 5.20 -15.73
CA GLU A 149 -3.66 4.15 -15.58
C GLU A 149 -4.28 2.93 -14.88
N LEU A 150 -3.61 1.77 -14.98
CA LEU A 150 -4.03 0.53 -14.34
C LEU A 150 -5.47 0.12 -14.69
N TYR A 151 -5.85 0.31 -15.94
CA TYR A 151 -7.16 -0.04 -16.48
C TYR A 151 -7.33 -1.57 -16.62
N GLY A 152 -8.60 -1.99 -16.69
CA GLY A 152 -8.94 -3.40 -16.83
C GLY A 152 -9.11 -3.85 -18.28
N ILE A 153 -9.38 -5.14 -18.42
CA ILE A 153 -9.70 -5.78 -19.71
C ILE A 153 -10.98 -5.19 -20.29
N PRO A 154 -11.14 -5.18 -21.63
CA PRO A 154 -12.40 -4.84 -22.27
C PRO A 154 -13.56 -5.72 -21.77
N ILE A 155 -14.72 -5.13 -21.58
CA ILE A 155 -15.93 -5.88 -21.14
C ILE A 155 -16.27 -7.02 -22.11
N SER A 156 -15.99 -6.84 -23.40
CA SER A 156 -16.21 -7.85 -24.43
C SER A 156 -15.37 -9.13 -24.26
N GLU A 157 -14.31 -9.09 -23.46
CA GLU A 157 -13.46 -10.25 -23.15
C GLU A 157 -14.00 -11.07 -21.96
N LEU A 158 -15.00 -10.54 -21.24
CA LEU A 158 -15.61 -11.25 -20.13
C LEU A 158 -16.76 -12.18 -20.61
N PRO A 159 -17.03 -13.28 -19.87
CA PRO A 159 -18.26 -14.03 -20.06
C PRO A 159 -19.49 -13.12 -19.98
N SER A 160 -20.47 -13.31 -20.87
CA SER A 160 -21.63 -12.41 -21.04
C SER A 160 -22.37 -12.07 -19.74
N GLN A 161 -22.55 -13.07 -18.86
CA GLN A 161 -23.19 -12.88 -17.55
C GLN A 161 -22.37 -11.96 -16.63
N LEU A 162 -21.05 -12.12 -16.62
CA LEU A 162 -20.16 -11.32 -15.82
C LEU A 162 -20.05 -9.90 -16.38
N ALA A 163 -19.97 -9.76 -17.71
CA ALA A 163 -19.97 -8.47 -18.39
C ALA A 163 -21.22 -7.66 -18.03
N GLN A 164 -22.41 -8.29 -18.10
CA GLN A 164 -23.68 -7.65 -17.74
C GLN A 164 -23.73 -7.27 -16.25
N LEU A 165 -23.22 -8.13 -15.36
CA LEU A 165 -23.13 -7.83 -13.94
C LEU A 165 -22.24 -6.58 -13.68
N PHE A 166 -21.06 -6.51 -14.31
CA PHE A 166 -20.16 -5.36 -14.16
C PHE A 166 -20.80 -4.07 -14.69
N GLN A 167 -21.51 -4.13 -15.81
CA GLN A 167 -22.23 -2.98 -16.35
C GLN A 167 -23.36 -2.52 -15.41
N ASN A 168 -24.20 -3.45 -14.95
CA ASN A 168 -25.33 -3.16 -14.04
C ASN A 168 -24.86 -2.54 -12.70
N LEU A 169 -23.69 -2.95 -12.21
CA LEU A 169 -23.10 -2.42 -10.99
C LEU A 169 -22.30 -1.12 -11.20
N GLY A 170 -22.22 -0.59 -12.43
CA GLY A 170 -21.41 0.60 -12.72
C GLY A 170 -19.91 0.39 -12.57
N LEU A 171 -19.45 -0.87 -12.68
CA LEU A 171 -18.03 -1.25 -12.51
C LEU A 171 -17.27 -1.19 -13.85
N THR A 172 -17.72 -0.36 -14.77
CA THR A 172 -17.13 -0.17 -16.09
C THR A 172 -16.76 1.28 -16.31
N HIS A 173 -15.73 1.52 -17.12
CA HIS A 173 -15.29 2.87 -17.47
C HIS A 173 -14.62 2.88 -18.85
N VAL A 174 -14.80 3.99 -19.59
CA VAL A 174 -14.09 4.24 -20.85
C VAL A 174 -12.85 5.08 -20.54
N TYR A 175 -11.69 4.52 -20.78
CA TYR A 175 -10.41 5.21 -20.59
C TYR A 175 -10.01 5.89 -21.89
N ALA A 176 -10.49 7.12 -22.11
CA ALA A 176 -10.38 7.85 -23.37
C ALA A 176 -8.93 8.02 -23.89
N LYS A 177 -7.92 7.89 -23.03
CA LYS A 177 -6.50 7.91 -23.43
C LYS A 177 -6.01 6.57 -23.95
N VAL A 178 -6.75 5.49 -23.71
CA VAL A 178 -6.36 4.15 -24.11
C VAL A 178 -7.09 3.78 -25.39
N ASP A 179 -8.41 3.74 -25.34
CA ASP A 179 -9.29 3.43 -26.45
C ASP A 179 -10.75 3.78 -26.08
N PRO A 180 -11.70 3.73 -27.04
CA PRO A 180 -13.12 4.01 -26.80
C PRO A 180 -13.89 2.83 -26.19
N LEU A 181 -13.23 1.72 -25.86
CA LEU A 181 -13.90 0.52 -25.37
C LEU A 181 -14.28 0.65 -23.89
N PRO A 182 -15.48 0.18 -23.49
CA PRO A 182 -15.81 0.02 -22.09
C PRO A 182 -14.96 -1.09 -21.47
N ARG A 183 -14.26 -0.77 -20.40
CA ARG A 183 -13.32 -1.66 -19.70
C ARG A 183 -13.74 -1.85 -18.25
N VAL A 184 -13.30 -2.92 -17.63
CA VAL A 184 -13.43 -3.12 -16.18
C VAL A 184 -12.74 -1.97 -15.45
N ASN A 185 -13.44 -1.32 -14.53
CA ASN A 185 -12.88 -0.26 -13.70
C ASN A 185 -12.12 -0.86 -12.50
N THR A 186 -10.93 -1.38 -12.78
CA THR A 186 -10.05 -2.00 -11.78
C THR A 186 -9.62 -1.04 -10.67
N ASN A 187 -9.52 0.27 -10.94
CA ASN A 187 -9.25 1.26 -9.92
C ASN A 187 -10.39 1.36 -8.91
N PHE A 188 -11.64 1.38 -9.38
CA PHE A 188 -12.81 1.42 -8.52
C PHE A 188 -12.98 0.12 -7.72
N LEU A 189 -12.76 -1.04 -8.35
CA LEU A 189 -12.73 -2.33 -7.64
C LEU A 189 -11.66 -2.36 -6.55
N SER A 190 -10.47 -1.84 -6.83
CA SER A 190 -9.42 -1.70 -5.83
C SER A 190 -9.83 -0.78 -4.68
N MET A 191 -10.48 0.36 -4.99
CA MET A 191 -11.02 1.26 -3.95
C MET A 191 -12.04 0.55 -3.06
N LEU A 192 -12.91 -0.30 -3.62
CA LEU A 192 -13.90 -1.04 -2.84
C LEU A 192 -13.26 -2.15 -2.00
N LEU A 193 -12.42 -2.98 -2.59
CA LEU A 193 -11.92 -4.20 -1.97
C LEU A 193 -10.65 -3.96 -1.15
N GLU A 194 -9.67 -3.23 -1.70
CA GLU A 194 -8.40 -2.99 -1.03
C GLU A 194 -8.52 -1.90 0.06
N TRP A 195 -9.37 -0.87 -0.16
CA TRP A 195 -9.55 0.18 0.83
C TRP A 195 -10.72 -0.12 1.76
N ALA A 196 -11.98 -0.12 1.26
CA ALA A 196 -13.15 -0.13 2.14
C ALA A 196 -13.17 -1.37 3.02
N MET A 197 -12.97 -2.57 2.44
CA MET A 197 -13.01 -3.81 3.21
C MET A 197 -11.85 -3.90 4.20
N LEU A 198 -10.61 -3.61 3.78
CA LEU A 198 -9.46 -3.67 4.68
C LEU A 198 -9.53 -2.59 5.75
N PHE A 199 -9.99 -1.38 5.43
CA PHE A 199 -10.13 -0.30 6.38
C PHE A 199 -11.16 -0.64 7.47
N ILE A 200 -12.31 -1.21 7.08
CA ILE A 200 -13.32 -1.69 8.03
C ILE A 200 -12.72 -2.73 8.99
N ILE A 201 -12.00 -3.74 8.47
CA ILE A 201 -11.35 -4.77 9.30
C ILE A 201 -10.37 -4.13 10.29
N GLN A 202 -9.56 -3.18 9.82
CA GLN A 202 -8.59 -2.47 10.65
C GLN A 202 -9.29 -1.63 11.73
N LEU A 203 -10.34 -0.88 11.36
CA LEU A 203 -11.11 -0.06 12.31
C LEU A 203 -11.84 -0.89 13.36
N LEU A 204 -12.40 -2.05 12.98
CA LEU A 204 -13.03 -2.96 13.95
C LEU A 204 -11.99 -3.48 14.96
N THR A 205 -10.80 -3.83 14.49
CA THR A 205 -9.71 -4.25 15.37
C THR A 205 -9.26 -3.12 16.29
N LEU A 206 -9.11 -1.91 15.75
CA LEU A 206 -8.77 -0.72 16.53
C LEU A 206 -9.84 -0.42 17.59
N ARG A 207 -11.14 -0.53 17.24
CA ARG A 207 -12.25 -0.37 18.19
C ARG A 207 -12.15 -1.35 19.34
N ILE A 208 -11.74 -2.61 19.09
CA ILE A 208 -11.50 -3.59 20.16
C ILE A 208 -10.35 -3.12 21.06
N TYR A 209 -9.24 -2.63 20.50
CA TYR A 209 -8.11 -2.12 21.28
C TYR A 209 -8.50 -0.91 22.15
N LEU A 210 -9.25 0.03 21.58
CA LEU A 210 -9.76 1.21 22.32
C LEU A 210 -10.65 0.80 23.51
N LYS A 211 -11.54 -0.18 23.31
CA LYS A 211 -12.45 -0.67 24.36
C LYS A 211 -11.72 -1.49 25.43
N THR A 212 -10.89 -2.42 25.03
CA THR A 212 -10.26 -3.39 25.95
C THR A 212 -8.97 -2.88 26.56
N LYS A 213 -8.39 -1.82 26.00
CA LYS A 213 -7.04 -1.30 26.31
C LYS A 213 -5.94 -2.36 26.18
N LYS A 214 -6.20 -3.46 25.44
CA LYS A 214 -5.29 -4.56 25.20
C LYS A 214 -4.97 -4.65 23.72
N ILE A 215 -3.68 -4.79 23.38
CA ILE A 215 -3.18 -4.96 22.02
C ILE A 215 -2.73 -6.40 21.84
N LYS A 216 -3.03 -6.93 20.67
CA LYS A 216 -2.40 -8.15 20.15
C LYS A 216 -1.49 -7.75 19.01
N ILE A 217 -0.21 -7.69 19.29
CA ILE A 217 0.84 -7.29 18.33
C ILE A 217 0.83 -8.26 17.13
N TRP A 218 1.07 -7.76 15.93
CA TRP A 218 1.13 -8.46 14.65
C TRP A 218 -0.20 -8.91 14.03
N ILE A 219 -1.32 -8.74 14.69
CA ILE A 219 -2.61 -9.15 14.09
C ILE A 219 -2.98 -8.23 12.95
N LEU A 220 -2.80 -6.91 13.11
CA LEU A 220 -3.13 -5.93 12.07
C LEU A 220 -2.26 -6.13 10.83
N SER A 221 -0.95 -6.24 11.03
CA SER A 221 0.02 -6.45 9.94
C SER A 221 -0.23 -7.76 9.20
N THR A 222 -0.47 -8.85 9.92
CA THR A 222 -0.66 -10.16 9.30
C THR A 222 -1.99 -10.26 8.57
N ASN A 223 -3.06 -9.68 9.13
CA ASN A 223 -4.35 -9.63 8.45
C ASN A 223 -4.27 -8.75 7.19
N PHE A 224 -3.65 -7.57 7.28
CA PHE A 224 -3.45 -6.71 6.13
C PHE A 224 -2.68 -7.45 5.03
N LEU A 225 -1.52 -8.03 5.36
CA LEU A 225 -0.69 -8.73 4.39
C LEU A 225 -1.45 -9.86 3.69
N LEU A 226 -2.21 -10.68 4.45
CA LEU A 226 -2.97 -11.78 3.91
C LEU A 226 -4.10 -11.32 2.98
N TYR A 227 -5.01 -10.49 3.49
CA TYR A 227 -6.21 -10.10 2.74
C TYR A 227 -5.87 -9.20 1.56
N TYR A 228 -4.96 -8.25 1.73
CA TYR A 228 -4.49 -7.40 0.63
C TYR A 228 -3.90 -8.24 -0.50
N SER A 229 -3.01 -9.19 -0.16
CA SER A 229 -2.36 -10.01 -1.18
C SER A 229 -3.32 -10.92 -1.92
N ILE A 230 -4.33 -11.50 -1.24
CA ILE A 230 -5.38 -12.28 -1.89
C ILE A 230 -6.19 -11.40 -2.86
N ILE A 231 -6.65 -10.25 -2.42
CA ILE A 231 -7.43 -9.32 -3.25
C ILE A 231 -6.61 -8.89 -4.46
N ARG A 232 -5.36 -8.50 -4.27
CA ARG A 232 -4.49 -8.05 -5.35
C ARG A 232 -4.17 -9.17 -6.34
N PHE A 233 -3.94 -10.37 -5.85
CA PHE A 233 -3.73 -11.53 -6.72
C PHE A 233 -4.93 -11.77 -7.65
N LEU A 234 -6.15 -11.68 -7.12
CA LEU A 234 -7.38 -11.85 -7.91
C LEU A 234 -7.63 -10.68 -8.87
N LEU A 235 -7.46 -9.44 -8.41
CA LEU A 235 -7.67 -8.26 -9.25
C LEU A 235 -6.66 -8.16 -10.40
N GLU A 236 -5.49 -8.76 -10.29
CA GLU A 236 -4.48 -8.76 -11.35
C GLU A 236 -4.97 -9.45 -12.63
N TYR A 237 -5.89 -10.45 -12.53
CA TYR A 237 -6.50 -11.09 -13.69
C TYR A 237 -7.44 -10.16 -14.48
N LEU A 238 -7.93 -9.10 -13.87
CA LEU A 238 -8.81 -8.12 -14.50
C LEU A 238 -8.06 -6.94 -15.12
N ARG A 239 -6.73 -6.89 -15.00
CA ARG A 239 -5.89 -5.82 -15.53
C ARG A 239 -5.51 -6.11 -16.98
N ALA A 240 -5.34 -5.03 -17.77
CA ALA A 240 -4.90 -5.09 -19.16
C ALA A 240 -3.92 -3.99 -19.54
N ASP A 241 -3.32 -3.32 -18.54
CA ASP A 241 -2.34 -2.27 -18.81
C ASP A 241 -0.98 -2.83 -19.24
N SER A 242 -0.19 -1.99 -19.91
CA SER A 242 1.12 -2.36 -20.48
C SER A 242 2.20 -2.79 -19.48
N GLN A 243 1.89 -2.69 -18.17
CA GLN A 243 2.83 -3.07 -17.09
C GLN A 243 2.70 -4.55 -16.68
N LEU A 244 1.83 -5.32 -17.37
CA LEU A 244 1.71 -6.75 -17.10
C LEU A 244 2.88 -7.50 -17.74
N GLU A 245 3.78 -7.99 -16.89
CA GLU A 245 4.87 -8.87 -17.29
C GLU A 245 4.66 -10.26 -16.68
N PHE A 246 4.58 -11.27 -17.54
CA PHE A 246 4.35 -12.64 -17.14
C PHE A 246 5.65 -13.40 -16.92
N ILE A 247 5.69 -14.21 -15.86
CA ILE A 247 6.67 -15.26 -15.65
C ILE A 247 5.87 -16.56 -15.52
N TRP A 248 5.92 -17.42 -16.55
CA TRP A 248 5.09 -18.61 -16.68
C TRP A 248 3.59 -18.26 -16.68
N PHE A 249 2.83 -18.77 -15.70
CA PHE A 249 1.38 -18.61 -15.60
C PHE A 249 0.92 -17.35 -14.86
N PHE A 250 1.83 -16.66 -14.19
CA PHE A 250 1.50 -15.51 -13.34
C PHE A 250 2.29 -14.27 -13.74
N THR A 251 1.72 -13.11 -13.46
CA THR A 251 2.46 -11.85 -13.57
C THR A 251 3.56 -11.78 -12.51
N LYS A 252 4.59 -10.96 -12.74
CA LYS A 252 5.61 -10.67 -11.72
C LYS A 252 4.97 -10.24 -10.40
N SER A 253 3.92 -9.41 -10.45
CA SER A 253 3.17 -8.96 -9.28
C SER A 253 2.47 -10.11 -8.55
N GLN A 254 1.86 -11.04 -9.27
CA GLN A 254 1.19 -12.20 -8.67
C GLN A 254 2.15 -13.10 -7.91
N TRP A 255 3.38 -13.29 -8.40
CA TRP A 255 4.41 -14.03 -7.66
C TRP A 255 4.76 -13.39 -6.31
N PHE A 256 4.86 -12.06 -6.27
CA PHE A 256 5.04 -11.35 -5.00
C PHE A 256 3.84 -11.53 -4.05
N PHE A 257 2.61 -11.50 -4.57
CA PHE A 257 1.43 -11.72 -3.73
C PHE A 257 1.34 -13.14 -3.19
N ILE A 258 1.73 -14.15 -3.96
CA ILE A 258 1.87 -15.53 -3.46
C ILE A 258 2.88 -15.59 -2.30
N LEU A 259 4.06 -14.98 -2.45
CA LEU A 259 5.06 -14.91 -1.40
C LEU A 259 4.52 -14.23 -0.14
N PHE A 260 3.79 -13.13 -0.30
CA PHE A 260 3.18 -12.40 0.83
C PHE A 260 2.09 -13.22 1.53
N ILE A 261 1.26 -13.96 0.80
CA ILE A 261 0.26 -14.89 1.35
C ILE A 261 0.95 -15.97 2.19
N LEU A 262 1.97 -16.62 1.64
CA LEU A 262 2.74 -17.65 2.36
C LEU A 262 3.40 -17.08 3.62
N THR A 263 4.01 -15.91 3.53
CA THR A 263 4.60 -15.22 4.68
C THR A 263 3.56 -14.92 5.77
N ALA A 264 2.38 -14.44 5.40
CA ALA A 264 1.30 -14.16 6.34
C ALA A 264 0.81 -15.44 7.03
N ILE A 265 0.69 -16.55 6.30
CA ILE A 265 0.30 -17.85 6.86
C ILE A 265 1.35 -18.33 7.87
N VAL A 266 2.63 -18.29 7.51
CA VAL A 266 3.73 -18.70 8.41
C VAL A 266 3.72 -17.86 9.69
N ILE A 267 3.56 -16.55 9.59
CA ILE A 267 3.46 -15.68 10.77
C ILE A 267 2.24 -16.06 11.64
N LYS A 268 1.08 -16.30 11.04
CA LYS A 268 -0.13 -16.70 11.79
C LYS A 268 0.06 -18.04 12.53
N LEU A 269 0.66 -19.01 11.88
CA LEU A 269 0.96 -20.31 12.51
C LEU A 269 1.94 -20.14 13.67
N PHE A 270 3.01 -19.36 13.48
CA PHE A 270 3.97 -19.06 14.54
C PHE A 270 3.32 -18.38 15.75
N LEU A 271 2.45 -17.38 15.53
CA LEU A 271 1.74 -16.69 16.61
C LEU A 271 0.78 -17.63 17.36
N ARG A 272 0.17 -18.59 16.66
CA ARG A 272 -0.69 -19.60 17.29
C ARG A 272 0.11 -20.54 18.20
N THR A 273 1.24 -21.06 17.74
CA THR A 273 2.10 -21.96 18.54
C THR A 273 2.69 -21.27 19.77
N GLN A 274 3.03 -19.98 19.69
CA GLN A 274 3.50 -19.21 20.85
C GLN A 274 2.39 -19.02 21.90
N LYS A 275 1.14 -18.85 21.47
CA LYS A 275 -0.01 -18.74 22.38
C LYS A 275 -0.25 -20.06 23.14
N GLU A 276 -0.13 -21.19 22.45
CA GLU A 276 -0.29 -22.53 23.06
C GLU A 276 0.83 -22.82 24.08
N LYS A 277 2.08 -22.42 23.79
CA LYS A 277 3.21 -22.56 24.74
C LYS A 277 3.09 -21.68 25.99
N ASN A 278 2.39 -20.56 25.93
CA ASN A 278 2.19 -19.69 27.08
C ASN A 278 0.95 -20.04 27.92
N LEU A 279 0.18 -21.07 27.51
CA LEU A 279 -0.98 -21.59 28.22
C LEU A 279 -0.70 -22.91 28.95
N ASN A 280 0.43 -23.55 28.63
CA ASN A 280 0.99 -24.72 29.33
C ASN A 280 2.17 -24.29 30.22
#